data_4c31df7bf3202f4e18d2341ea17243e4
#
_entry.id   4c31df7bf3202f4e18d2341ea17243e4
#
_cell.length_a   1.000
_cell.length_b   1.000
_cell.length_c   1.000
_cell.angle_alpha   90.00
_cell.angle_beta   90.00
_cell.angle_gamma   90.00
#
_symmetry.space_group_name_H-M   'P 1'
#
loop_
_entity.id
_entity.type
_entity.pdbx_description
1 polymer ?
#
loop_
_entity_poly.entity_id
_entity_poly.type
_entity_poly.pdbx_seq_one_letter_code
_entity_poly.pdbx_strand_id
1 'polypeptide(L)'
;MAKIFIDKDRLQSLLNVYDKKFENKDYLGALLTVDSIEKASEDKAFIAVKRAKCYFEMGRYAQAVDEWFKYLNVVKSEKNYARAYNALGACFFKMDDEKVASYYFNRQIISDKKAVFDYSYVTAEFFESMLSTDKNYYLAYPFDKADMTATLKEAEDLLKGGDNDGALNILSIIPESSKFYATSLITTSIAKYFKGDVQGAIEDIERSISLEPNVISVCNAISMFTAEKMDEKAEKYMELLKTLPVNTSEDFYKISMIYCERGDDETACSYAKTYLKDNPYDAPMLLLYGIMNYNLKRFEIAEQSFLKAYQITRSSVCKYYLDLIKKNRLERFEYTFDLQAEDRLKIMRKIGSFMKASSEERLIRQSEVYDLSAYAFYSNSYQLQSSIITLLGELATETAIEIMKKALISVNVYDRIKSGVLGFLTADGCDEEIGAVFGNVFRKIKFYKADFGAQDTVFTEAYAYVFAKLAPMEKDMKPIYLSAISIYEKIREKGLLLEIKDVRSLSAVMYELSSIAKIKSRREFANFFEGNLREIKRIKSLIQE
;
A
#
# COMPACT_ATOMS: atom_id res chain seq x y z
N MET A 1 -25.40 -8.61 -23.94
CA MET A 1 -24.01 -9.09 -23.70
C MET A 1 -23.56 -9.85 -24.93
N ALA A 2 -22.63 -9.29 -25.71
CA ALA A 2 -22.02 -9.99 -26.84
C ALA A 2 -21.07 -11.05 -26.28
N LYS A 3 -21.34 -12.35 -26.55
CA LYS A 3 -20.38 -13.42 -26.29
C LYS A 3 -19.12 -13.13 -27.13
N ILE A 4 -18.03 -12.77 -26.46
CA ILE A 4 -16.73 -12.68 -27.11
C ILE A 4 -16.38 -14.11 -27.51
N PHE A 5 -16.38 -14.39 -28.81
CA PHE A 5 -15.82 -15.64 -29.34
C PHE A 5 -14.33 -15.62 -29.02
N ILE A 6 -13.91 -16.46 -28.09
CA ILE A 6 -12.47 -16.66 -27.80
C ILE A 6 -11.88 -17.32 -29.04
N ASP A 7 -11.15 -16.55 -29.82
CA ASP A 7 -10.34 -17.06 -30.92
C ASP A 7 -9.15 -17.83 -30.33
N LYS A 8 -9.29 -19.15 -30.20
CA LYS A 8 -8.30 -20.03 -29.59
C LYS A 8 -6.95 -19.96 -30.31
N ASP A 9 -6.96 -19.80 -31.62
CA ASP A 9 -5.73 -19.73 -32.41
C ASP A 9 -4.99 -18.41 -32.15
N ARG A 10 -5.74 -17.32 -32.02
CA ARG A 10 -5.19 -16.02 -31.63
C ARG A 10 -4.61 -16.03 -30.21
N LEU A 11 -5.31 -16.63 -29.26
CA LEU A 11 -4.81 -16.75 -27.89
C LEU A 11 -3.53 -17.59 -27.86
N GLN A 12 -3.49 -18.73 -28.55
CA GLN A 12 -2.29 -19.57 -28.62
C GLN A 12 -1.10 -18.85 -29.28
N SER A 13 -1.36 -18.08 -30.32
CA SER A 13 -0.32 -17.24 -30.96
C SER A 13 0.26 -16.20 -30.00
N LEU A 14 -0.60 -15.52 -29.22
CA LEU A 14 -0.16 -14.54 -28.21
C LEU A 14 0.65 -15.21 -27.07
N LEU A 15 0.28 -16.41 -26.67
CA LEU A 15 1.01 -17.18 -25.66
C LEU A 15 2.42 -17.55 -26.18
N ASN A 16 2.53 -17.99 -27.42
CA ASN A 16 3.83 -18.30 -28.02
C ASN A 16 4.73 -17.04 -28.10
N VAL A 17 4.14 -15.88 -28.42
CA VAL A 17 4.86 -14.60 -28.41
C VAL A 17 5.33 -14.23 -27.01
N TYR A 18 4.45 -14.40 -26.01
CA TYR A 18 4.79 -14.16 -24.60
C TYR A 18 5.95 -15.05 -24.16
N ASP A 19 5.84 -16.37 -24.36
CA ASP A 19 6.86 -17.33 -23.92
C ASP A 19 8.21 -17.05 -24.57
N LYS A 20 8.26 -16.78 -25.89
CA LYS A 20 9.48 -16.39 -26.60
C LYS A 20 10.13 -15.12 -26.05
N LYS A 21 9.32 -14.09 -25.75
CA LYS A 21 9.84 -12.85 -25.17
C LYS A 21 10.37 -13.08 -23.76
N PHE A 22 9.64 -13.84 -22.95
CA PHE A 22 10.03 -14.15 -21.58
C PHE A 22 11.35 -14.94 -21.52
N GLU A 23 11.51 -15.98 -22.37
CA GLU A 23 12.74 -16.76 -22.52
C GLU A 23 13.93 -15.89 -22.97
N ASN A 24 13.67 -14.93 -23.86
CA ASN A 24 14.69 -13.97 -24.32
C ASN A 24 14.96 -12.84 -23.30
N LYS A 25 14.39 -12.91 -22.09
CA LYS A 25 14.50 -11.88 -21.03
C LYS A 25 13.93 -10.51 -21.42
N ASP A 26 13.11 -10.43 -22.47
CA ASP A 26 12.32 -9.25 -22.82
C ASP A 26 11.06 -9.20 -21.95
N TYR A 27 11.25 -9.00 -20.65
CA TYR A 27 10.18 -9.07 -19.67
C TYR A 27 9.15 -7.94 -19.85
N LEU A 28 9.58 -6.76 -20.27
CA LEU A 28 8.68 -5.66 -20.60
C LEU A 28 7.85 -5.99 -21.84
N GLY A 29 8.46 -6.50 -22.88
CA GLY A 29 7.74 -6.94 -24.08
C GLY A 29 6.78 -8.10 -23.81
N ALA A 30 7.15 -9.04 -22.91
CA ALA A 30 6.27 -10.09 -22.42
C ALA A 30 5.08 -9.48 -21.66
N LEU A 31 5.31 -8.53 -20.73
CA LEU A 31 4.27 -7.84 -19.98
C LEU A 31 3.26 -7.13 -20.90
N LEU A 32 3.75 -6.41 -21.91
CA LEU A 32 2.90 -5.76 -22.92
C LEU A 32 2.07 -6.77 -23.74
N THR A 33 2.62 -7.99 -23.96
CA THR A 33 1.87 -9.06 -24.63
C THR A 33 0.73 -9.56 -23.74
N VAL A 34 0.88 -9.56 -22.41
CA VAL A 34 -0.20 -9.94 -21.47
C VAL A 34 -1.42 -9.01 -21.61
N ASP A 35 -1.23 -7.72 -21.91
CA ASP A 35 -2.36 -6.80 -22.16
C ASP A 35 -3.19 -7.22 -23.39
N SER A 36 -2.54 -7.83 -24.39
CA SER A 36 -3.22 -8.39 -25.56
C SER A 36 -3.90 -9.72 -25.23
N ILE A 37 -3.28 -10.54 -24.39
CA ILE A 37 -3.85 -11.80 -23.87
C ILE A 37 -5.10 -11.51 -23.04
N GLU A 38 -5.10 -10.47 -22.19
CA GLU A 38 -6.25 -10.08 -21.38
C GLU A 38 -7.47 -9.71 -22.23
N LYS A 39 -7.26 -9.10 -23.40
CA LYS A 39 -8.34 -8.81 -24.35
C LYS A 39 -8.89 -10.07 -25.05
N ALA A 40 -8.11 -11.15 -25.07
CA ALA A 40 -8.43 -12.41 -25.72
C ALA A 40 -8.84 -13.52 -24.74
N SER A 41 -8.75 -13.29 -23.43
CA SER A 41 -9.05 -14.27 -22.39
C SER A 41 -9.77 -13.64 -21.20
N GLU A 42 -10.77 -14.33 -20.68
CA GLU A 42 -11.48 -13.95 -19.44
C GLU A 42 -10.83 -14.56 -18.17
N ASP A 43 -9.79 -15.38 -18.33
CA ASP A 43 -9.12 -16.04 -17.19
C ASP A 43 -8.22 -15.06 -16.42
N LYS A 44 -8.84 -14.35 -15.47
CA LYS A 44 -8.17 -13.38 -14.61
C LYS A 44 -7.03 -14.01 -13.78
N ALA A 45 -7.18 -15.27 -13.36
CA ALA A 45 -6.14 -15.96 -12.60
C ALA A 45 -4.90 -16.21 -13.45
N PHE A 46 -5.08 -16.68 -14.66
CA PHE A 46 -4.00 -16.91 -15.61
C PHE A 46 -3.26 -15.62 -15.97
N ILE A 47 -4.00 -14.55 -16.23
CA ILE A 47 -3.46 -13.22 -16.56
C ILE A 47 -2.61 -12.69 -15.40
N ALA A 48 -3.13 -12.75 -14.16
CA ALA A 48 -2.41 -12.31 -12.98
C ALA A 48 -1.08 -13.06 -12.79
N VAL A 49 -1.05 -14.38 -13.00
CA VAL A 49 0.19 -15.17 -12.94
C VAL A 49 1.22 -14.74 -13.98
N LYS A 50 0.79 -14.51 -15.21
CA LYS A 50 1.71 -14.08 -16.29
C LYS A 50 2.30 -12.70 -16.01
N ARG A 51 1.49 -11.75 -15.52
CA ARG A 51 1.96 -10.41 -15.09
C ARG A 51 2.90 -10.49 -13.90
N ALA A 52 2.52 -11.23 -12.85
CA ALA A 52 3.33 -11.39 -11.66
C ALA A 52 4.73 -11.92 -11.96
N LYS A 53 4.84 -12.90 -12.88
CA LYS A 53 6.12 -13.43 -13.33
C LYS A 53 6.96 -12.36 -14.02
N CYS A 54 6.38 -11.58 -14.94
CA CYS A 54 7.11 -10.50 -15.60
C CYS A 54 7.63 -9.46 -14.57
N TYR A 55 6.77 -9.03 -13.64
CA TYR A 55 7.17 -8.07 -12.61
C TYR A 55 8.26 -8.63 -11.70
N PHE A 56 8.19 -9.91 -11.33
CA PHE A 56 9.21 -10.55 -10.51
C PHE A 56 10.58 -10.51 -11.20
N GLU A 57 10.66 -10.94 -12.46
CA GLU A 57 11.90 -10.95 -13.25
C GLU A 57 12.43 -9.53 -13.56
N MET A 58 11.55 -8.54 -13.56
CA MET A 58 11.93 -7.13 -13.68
C MET A 58 12.41 -6.52 -12.35
N GLY A 59 12.44 -7.28 -11.23
CA GLY A 59 12.75 -6.78 -9.89
C GLY A 59 11.64 -5.89 -9.30
N ARG A 60 10.45 -5.89 -9.91
CA ARG A 60 9.29 -5.09 -9.46
C ARG A 60 8.41 -5.91 -8.52
N TYR A 61 8.98 -6.30 -7.38
CA TYR A 61 8.38 -7.26 -6.45
C TYR A 61 7.04 -6.76 -5.86
N ALA A 62 6.90 -5.48 -5.57
CA ALA A 62 5.64 -4.92 -5.06
C ALA A 62 4.50 -5.06 -6.08
N GLN A 63 4.77 -4.85 -7.38
CA GLN A 63 3.79 -5.07 -8.44
C GLN A 63 3.49 -6.56 -8.63
N ALA A 64 4.50 -7.42 -8.47
CA ALA A 64 4.28 -8.87 -8.49
C ALA A 64 3.37 -9.32 -7.34
N VAL A 65 3.56 -8.78 -6.13
CA VAL A 65 2.70 -9.01 -4.96
C VAL A 65 1.25 -8.61 -5.26
N ASP A 66 1.03 -7.43 -5.83
CA ASP A 66 -0.31 -6.94 -6.18
C ASP A 66 -1.03 -7.89 -7.16
N GLU A 67 -0.32 -8.41 -8.17
CA GLU A 67 -0.86 -9.40 -9.10
C GLU A 67 -1.15 -10.75 -8.40
N TRP A 68 -0.32 -11.19 -7.47
CA TRP A 68 -0.58 -12.41 -6.69
C TRP A 68 -1.79 -12.25 -5.76
N PHE A 69 -2.04 -11.06 -5.20
CA PHE A 69 -3.27 -10.80 -4.44
C PHE A 69 -4.51 -10.83 -5.33
N LYS A 70 -4.44 -10.28 -6.56
CA LYS A 70 -5.51 -10.43 -7.55
C LYS A 70 -5.77 -11.90 -7.90
N TYR A 71 -4.71 -12.71 -8.04
CA TYR A 71 -4.85 -14.16 -8.23
C TYR A 71 -5.56 -14.83 -7.05
N LEU A 72 -5.13 -14.58 -5.81
CA LEU A 72 -5.76 -15.14 -4.62
C LEU A 72 -7.24 -14.75 -4.48
N ASN A 73 -7.60 -13.56 -4.93
CA ASN A 73 -8.98 -13.08 -4.88
C ASN A 73 -9.93 -13.88 -5.78
N VAL A 74 -9.43 -14.38 -6.91
CA VAL A 74 -10.27 -15.10 -7.90
C VAL A 74 -10.22 -16.62 -7.79
N VAL A 75 -9.15 -17.20 -7.25
CA VAL A 75 -9.04 -18.67 -7.10
C VAL A 75 -9.80 -19.18 -5.87
N LYS A 76 -10.24 -20.45 -5.92
CA LYS A 76 -11.03 -21.07 -4.84
C LYS A 76 -10.38 -22.32 -4.23
N SER A 77 -9.38 -22.90 -4.91
CA SER A 77 -8.76 -24.16 -4.51
C SER A 77 -7.55 -23.93 -3.61
N GLU A 78 -7.44 -24.65 -2.50
CA GLU A 78 -6.29 -24.58 -1.58
C GLU A 78 -4.95 -24.88 -2.28
N LYS A 79 -4.93 -25.82 -3.23
CA LYS A 79 -3.75 -26.12 -4.03
C LYS A 79 -3.28 -24.90 -4.86
N ASN A 80 -4.23 -24.10 -5.36
CA ASN A 80 -3.90 -22.87 -6.07
C ASN A 80 -3.35 -21.80 -5.13
N TYR A 81 -3.79 -21.79 -3.86
CA TYR A 81 -3.23 -20.90 -2.85
C TYR A 81 -1.76 -21.21 -2.56
N ALA A 82 -1.39 -22.50 -2.44
CA ALA A 82 -0.01 -22.88 -2.16
C ALA A 82 0.98 -22.26 -3.16
N ARG A 83 0.64 -22.26 -4.46
CA ARG A 83 1.46 -21.63 -5.49
C ARG A 83 1.63 -20.12 -5.29
N ALA A 84 0.53 -19.44 -4.98
CA ALA A 84 0.57 -18.00 -4.74
C ALA A 84 1.35 -17.66 -3.47
N TYR A 85 1.20 -18.44 -2.41
CA TYR A 85 1.92 -18.24 -1.16
C TYR A 85 3.43 -18.43 -1.33
N ASN A 86 3.87 -19.43 -2.11
CA ASN A 86 5.30 -19.57 -2.45
C ASN A 86 5.83 -18.31 -3.15
N ALA A 87 5.13 -17.84 -4.18
CA ALA A 87 5.55 -16.68 -4.94
C ALA A 87 5.51 -15.37 -4.12
N LEU A 88 4.50 -15.21 -3.25
CA LEU A 88 4.44 -14.08 -2.31
C LEU A 88 5.59 -14.13 -1.31
N GLY A 89 5.89 -15.30 -0.74
CA GLY A 89 7.04 -15.48 0.13
C GLY A 89 8.33 -15.06 -0.56
N ALA A 90 8.54 -15.49 -1.81
CA ALA A 90 9.69 -15.09 -2.61
C ALA A 90 9.75 -13.57 -2.88
N CYS A 91 8.62 -12.95 -3.20
CA CYS A 91 8.56 -11.50 -3.40
C CYS A 91 8.94 -10.72 -2.13
N PHE A 92 8.33 -11.07 -0.99
CA PHE A 92 8.61 -10.40 0.28
C PHE A 92 10.06 -10.63 0.75
N PHE A 93 10.59 -11.82 0.53
CA PHE A 93 12.01 -12.09 0.79
C PHE A 93 12.94 -11.18 -0.04
N LYS A 94 12.63 -10.99 -1.33
CA LYS A 94 13.38 -10.07 -2.22
C LYS A 94 13.19 -8.58 -1.86
N MET A 95 12.20 -8.25 -1.06
CA MET A 95 11.96 -6.89 -0.52
C MET A 95 12.52 -6.72 0.90
N ASP A 96 13.31 -7.68 1.38
CA ASP A 96 13.87 -7.72 2.74
C ASP A 96 12.80 -7.71 3.85
N ASP A 97 11.56 -8.12 3.53
CA ASP A 97 10.49 -8.32 4.51
C ASP A 97 10.39 -9.81 4.87
N GLU A 98 11.39 -10.30 5.58
CA GLU A 98 11.53 -11.71 5.95
C GLU A 98 10.39 -12.19 6.85
N LYS A 99 9.81 -11.30 7.66
CA LYS A 99 8.67 -11.60 8.53
C LYS A 99 7.43 -11.99 7.72
N VAL A 100 7.08 -11.20 6.71
CA VAL A 100 5.95 -11.49 5.83
C VAL A 100 6.28 -12.65 4.89
N ALA A 101 7.52 -12.77 4.42
CA ALA A 101 7.98 -13.92 3.65
C ALA A 101 7.77 -15.23 4.42
N SER A 102 8.19 -15.28 5.69
CA SER A 102 7.99 -16.41 6.59
C SER A 102 6.51 -16.78 6.73
N TYR A 103 5.64 -15.78 6.91
CA TYR A 103 4.20 -16.01 6.96
C TYR A 103 3.70 -16.75 5.71
N TYR A 104 4.07 -16.30 4.50
CA TYR A 104 3.58 -16.91 3.27
C TYR A 104 4.17 -18.30 3.03
N PHE A 105 5.43 -18.55 3.35
CA PHE A 105 6.02 -19.90 3.26
C PHE A 105 5.33 -20.88 4.23
N ASN A 106 5.03 -20.45 5.45
CA ASN A 106 4.24 -21.27 6.38
C ASN A 106 2.83 -21.53 5.82
N ARG A 107 2.16 -20.51 5.23
CA ARG A 107 0.84 -20.67 4.60
C ARG A 107 0.86 -21.64 3.42
N GLN A 108 1.95 -21.69 2.65
CA GLN A 108 2.12 -22.66 1.57
C GLN A 108 2.04 -24.10 2.09
N ILE A 109 2.80 -24.43 3.15
CA ILE A 109 2.82 -25.77 3.74
C ILE A 109 1.43 -26.18 4.25
N ILE A 110 0.70 -25.23 4.84
CA ILE A 110 -0.66 -25.48 5.31
C ILE A 110 -1.57 -25.84 4.15
N SER A 111 -1.48 -25.08 3.06
CA SER A 111 -2.37 -25.25 1.90
C SER A 111 -2.06 -26.49 1.07
N ASP A 112 -0.80 -26.92 1.03
CA ASP A 112 -0.38 -28.14 0.34
C ASP A 112 0.88 -28.75 0.99
N LYS A 113 0.69 -29.75 1.83
CA LYS A 113 1.80 -30.47 2.50
C LYS A 113 2.73 -31.21 1.54
N LYS A 114 2.33 -31.39 0.28
CA LYS A 114 3.13 -32.02 -0.78
C LYS A 114 3.73 -31.01 -1.73
N ALA A 115 3.52 -29.72 -1.49
CA ALA A 115 4.07 -28.68 -2.35
C ALA A 115 5.59 -28.79 -2.38
N VAL A 116 6.13 -28.81 -3.59
CA VAL A 116 7.58 -28.70 -3.80
C VAL A 116 7.93 -27.22 -3.68
N PHE A 117 8.91 -26.93 -2.83
CA PHE A 117 9.41 -25.57 -2.68
C PHE A 117 10.40 -25.23 -3.79
N ASP A 118 10.29 -24.04 -4.30
CA ASP A 118 11.28 -23.48 -5.21
C ASP A 118 12.33 -22.72 -4.38
N TYR A 119 13.44 -23.39 -4.12
CA TYR A 119 14.57 -22.83 -3.36
C TYR A 119 15.42 -21.86 -4.20
N SER A 120 15.04 -21.54 -5.43
CA SER A 120 15.82 -20.61 -6.27
C SER A 120 15.91 -19.20 -5.70
N TYR A 121 15.01 -18.84 -4.80
CA TYR A 121 14.90 -17.50 -4.20
C TYR A 121 15.49 -17.39 -2.80
N VAL A 122 15.51 -18.48 -2.05
CA VAL A 122 16.07 -18.58 -0.69
C VAL A 122 16.88 -19.87 -0.58
N THR A 123 17.88 -19.89 0.30
CA THR A 123 18.56 -21.15 0.60
C THR A 123 17.61 -22.09 1.34
N ALA A 124 17.76 -23.41 1.12
CA ALA A 124 16.96 -24.40 1.84
C ALA A 124 17.09 -24.25 3.36
N GLU A 125 18.33 -24.00 3.85
CA GLU A 125 18.62 -23.79 5.27
C GLU A 125 17.87 -22.59 5.83
N PHE A 126 17.92 -21.43 5.15
CA PHE A 126 17.19 -20.23 5.56
C PHE A 126 15.68 -20.47 5.53
N PHE A 127 15.17 -21.10 4.48
CA PHE A 127 13.76 -21.45 4.35
C PHE A 127 13.30 -22.34 5.52
N GLU A 128 14.05 -23.38 5.86
CA GLU A 128 13.72 -24.27 6.97
C GLU A 128 13.73 -23.53 8.33
N SER A 129 14.65 -22.59 8.50
CA SER A 129 14.71 -21.76 9.71
C SER A 129 13.50 -20.84 9.88
N MET A 130 12.87 -20.44 8.77
CA MET A 130 11.66 -19.60 8.77
C MET A 130 10.37 -20.38 9.03
N LEU A 131 10.37 -21.70 8.93
CA LEU A 131 9.15 -22.48 9.11
C LEU A 131 8.78 -22.57 10.59
N SER A 132 7.46 -22.36 10.86
CA SER A 132 6.92 -22.59 12.18
C SER A 132 6.81 -24.08 12.50
N THR A 133 7.27 -24.47 13.67
CA THR A 133 6.98 -25.80 14.26
C THR A 133 5.59 -25.84 14.90
N ASP A 134 4.96 -24.70 15.13
CA ASP A 134 3.61 -24.59 15.69
C ASP A 134 2.55 -24.85 14.62
N LYS A 135 1.66 -25.81 14.88
CA LYS A 135 0.51 -26.11 14.03
C LYS A 135 -0.49 -24.96 13.87
N ASN A 136 -0.47 -23.98 14.76
CA ASN A 136 -1.31 -22.78 14.71
C ASN A 136 -0.73 -21.67 13.81
N TYR A 137 0.46 -21.89 13.25
CA TYR A 137 1.03 -21.08 12.18
C TYR A 137 1.22 -19.58 12.53
N TYR A 138 1.65 -19.31 13.74
CA TYR A 138 2.26 -18.02 14.02
C TYR A 138 3.63 -17.97 13.34
N LEU A 139 3.97 -16.79 12.85
CA LEU A 139 5.24 -16.55 12.17
C LEU A 139 6.40 -17.05 13.03
N ALA A 140 6.98 -18.19 12.68
CA ALA A 140 8.32 -18.51 13.14
C ALA A 140 9.26 -17.73 12.22
N TYR A 141 9.81 -16.69 12.75
CA TYR A 141 10.77 -15.84 12.10
C TYR A 141 12.10 -16.02 12.81
N PRO A 142 13.20 -16.39 12.11
CA PRO A 142 14.49 -16.47 12.72
C PRO A 142 14.90 -15.09 13.23
N PHE A 143 14.94 -14.93 14.53
CA PHE A 143 15.31 -13.68 15.17
C PHE A 143 16.72 -13.78 15.72
N ASP A 144 17.68 -13.17 15.03
CA ASP A 144 19.00 -12.88 15.59
C ASP A 144 18.93 -11.56 16.37
N LYS A 145 19.11 -11.64 17.69
CA LYS A 145 19.09 -10.45 18.56
C LYS A 145 20.21 -9.45 18.24
N ALA A 146 21.24 -9.87 17.55
CA ALA A 146 22.36 -9.02 17.12
C ALA A 146 22.07 -8.34 15.77
N ASP A 147 21.16 -8.88 14.97
CA ASP A 147 20.74 -8.34 13.68
C ASP A 147 19.52 -7.43 13.83
N MET A 148 19.72 -6.13 13.65
CA MET A 148 18.67 -5.12 13.75
C MET A 148 18.08 -4.74 12.38
N THR A 149 18.37 -5.48 11.31
CA THR A 149 17.88 -5.19 9.95
C THR A 149 16.35 -5.16 9.88
N ALA A 150 15.70 -6.15 10.50
CA ALA A 150 14.23 -6.19 10.57
C ALA A 150 13.65 -5.00 11.36
N THR A 151 14.33 -4.59 12.44
CA THR A 151 13.93 -3.42 13.25
C THR A 151 14.03 -2.12 12.45
N LEU A 152 15.11 -1.93 11.69
CA LEU A 152 15.29 -0.78 10.80
C LEU A 152 14.22 -0.77 9.72
N LYS A 153 13.95 -1.92 9.11
CA LYS A 153 12.90 -2.05 8.09
C LYS A 153 11.51 -1.72 8.62
N GLU A 154 11.17 -2.23 9.80
CA GLU A 154 9.88 -1.92 10.44
C GLU A 154 9.75 -0.41 10.74
N ALA A 155 10.84 0.23 11.19
CA ALA A 155 10.85 1.68 11.42
C ALA A 155 10.65 2.47 10.11
N GLU A 156 11.30 2.07 9.02
CA GLU A 156 11.09 2.68 7.70
C GLU A 156 9.65 2.54 7.20
N ASP A 157 9.03 1.39 7.39
CA ASP A 157 7.66 1.13 6.98
C ASP A 157 6.65 1.95 7.81
N LEU A 158 6.92 2.14 9.11
CA LEU A 158 6.16 3.05 9.97
C LEU A 158 6.29 4.52 9.51
N LEU A 159 7.50 4.96 9.14
CA LEU A 159 7.72 6.30 8.58
C LEU A 159 6.95 6.49 7.27
N LYS A 160 6.99 5.53 6.35
CA LYS A 160 6.20 5.56 5.10
C LYS A 160 4.69 5.62 5.38
N GLY A 161 4.24 4.99 6.47
CA GLY A 161 2.86 5.05 6.95
C GLY A 161 2.50 6.33 7.71
N GLY A 162 3.48 7.22 7.96
CA GLY A 162 3.29 8.46 8.73
C GLY A 162 3.28 8.28 10.26
N ASP A 163 3.57 7.06 10.76
CA ASP A 163 3.71 6.78 12.20
C ASP A 163 5.14 7.05 12.68
N ASN A 164 5.45 8.34 12.80
CA ASN A 164 6.76 8.78 13.25
C ASN A 164 7.04 8.40 14.72
N ASP A 165 6.01 8.37 15.58
CA ASP A 165 6.15 7.98 16.97
C ASP A 165 6.45 6.49 17.11
N GLY A 166 5.74 5.65 16.36
CA GLY A 166 6.01 4.22 16.26
C GLY A 166 7.44 3.93 15.80
N ALA A 167 7.89 4.62 14.75
CA ALA A 167 9.25 4.49 14.25
C ALA A 167 10.31 4.85 15.31
N LEU A 168 10.17 5.98 16.01
CA LEU A 168 11.08 6.40 17.08
C LEU A 168 11.12 5.40 18.25
N ASN A 169 9.95 4.86 18.63
CA ASN A 169 9.87 3.86 19.69
C ASN A 169 10.65 2.58 19.35
N ILE A 170 10.52 2.09 18.12
CA ILE A 170 11.24 0.90 17.66
C ILE A 170 12.74 1.17 17.54
N LEU A 171 13.15 2.31 16.97
CA LEU A 171 14.56 2.66 16.82
C LEU A 171 15.27 2.84 18.17
N SER A 172 14.55 3.24 19.23
CA SER A 172 15.11 3.43 20.56
C SER A 172 15.66 2.16 21.21
N ILE A 173 15.29 0.97 20.71
CA ILE A 173 15.81 -0.31 21.22
C ILE A 173 17.20 -0.63 20.67
N ILE A 174 17.68 0.06 19.63
CA ILE A 174 19.01 -0.18 19.02
C ILE A 174 20.08 0.49 19.89
N PRO A 175 20.94 -0.29 20.53
CA PRO A 175 21.93 0.28 21.44
C PRO A 175 23.08 0.95 20.67
N GLU A 176 23.74 1.92 21.31
CA GLU A 176 24.90 2.63 20.74
C GLU A 176 26.06 1.71 20.34
N SER A 177 26.18 0.57 21.00
CA SER A 177 27.22 -0.44 20.70
C SER A 177 26.88 -1.29 19.45
N SER A 178 25.70 -1.17 18.90
CA SER A 178 25.28 -1.92 17.72
C SER A 178 25.98 -1.39 16.47
N LYS A 179 26.41 -2.29 15.58
CA LYS A 179 26.87 -1.91 14.22
C LYS A 179 25.80 -1.19 13.39
N PHE A 180 24.53 -1.32 13.76
CA PHE A 180 23.40 -0.65 13.10
C PHE A 180 23.08 0.73 13.68
N TYR A 181 23.81 1.18 14.72
CA TYR A 181 23.47 2.41 15.41
C TYR A 181 23.60 3.65 14.50
N ALA A 182 24.69 3.76 13.74
CA ALA A 182 24.86 4.87 12.79
C ALA A 182 23.72 4.94 11.76
N THR A 183 23.31 3.78 11.22
CA THR A 183 22.17 3.69 10.30
C THR A 183 20.84 4.04 10.99
N SER A 184 20.64 3.61 12.24
CA SER A 184 19.41 3.93 12.98
C SER A 184 19.26 5.43 13.22
N LEU A 185 20.36 6.15 13.43
CA LEU A 185 20.35 7.61 13.57
C LEU A 185 19.88 8.32 12.29
N ILE A 186 20.15 7.77 11.11
CA ILE A 186 19.62 8.32 9.84
C ILE A 186 18.09 8.26 9.87
N THR A 187 17.52 7.11 10.17
CA THR A 187 16.07 6.91 10.21
C THR A 187 15.43 7.71 11.36
N THR A 188 16.11 7.79 12.52
CA THR A 188 15.67 8.61 13.67
C THR A 188 15.63 10.09 13.30
N SER A 189 16.64 10.60 12.59
CA SER A 189 16.69 11.98 12.15
C SER A 189 15.51 12.34 11.22
N ILE A 190 15.17 11.44 10.29
CA ILE A 190 14.02 11.60 9.38
C ILE A 190 12.70 11.63 10.19
N ALA A 191 12.53 10.73 11.15
CA ALA A 191 11.35 10.68 12.00
C ALA A 191 11.18 11.97 12.83
N LYS A 192 12.26 12.46 13.45
CA LYS A 192 12.27 13.72 14.20
C LYS A 192 11.95 14.91 13.30
N TYR A 193 12.54 14.96 12.11
CA TYR A 193 12.29 16.02 11.14
C TYR A 193 10.80 16.12 10.78
N PHE A 194 10.17 15.01 10.45
CA PHE A 194 8.72 14.98 10.15
C PHE A 194 7.82 15.29 11.36
N LYS A 195 8.32 15.14 12.57
CA LYS A 195 7.62 15.61 13.79
C LYS A 195 7.81 17.09 14.08
N GLY A 196 8.69 17.78 13.34
CA GLY A 196 9.03 19.18 13.55
C GLY A 196 10.17 19.41 14.56
N ASP A 197 10.79 18.35 15.07
CA ASP A 197 12.00 18.43 15.89
C ASP A 197 13.24 18.55 14.96
N VAL A 198 13.36 19.69 14.32
CA VAL A 198 14.42 19.98 13.35
C VAL A 198 15.81 19.94 14.00
N GLN A 199 15.95 20.52 15.21
CA GLN A 199 17.22 20.55 15.89
C GLN A 199 17.71 19.14 16.27
N GLY A 200 16.83 18.31 16.86
CA GLY A 200 17.15 16.93 17.18
C GLY A 200 17.43 16.07 15.95
N ALA A 201 16.77 16.36 14.81
CA ALA A 201 17.04 15.68 13.54
C ALA A 201 18.45 16.01 13.01
N ILE A 202 18.86 17.28 13.09
CA ILE A 202 20.20 17.73 12.69
C ILE A 202 21.28 17.07 13.56
N GLU A 203 21.07 17.05 14.87
CA GLU A 203 22.01 16.42 15.81
C GLU A 203 22.22 14.93 15.51
N ASP A 204 21.14 14.19 15.25
CA ASP A 204 21.22 12.77 14.95
C ASP A 204 21.89 12.50 13.61
N ILE A 205 21.60 13.28 12.55
CA ILE A 205 22.22 13.05 11.25
C ILE A 205 23.70 13.43 11.26
N GLU A 206 24.10 14.53 11.94
CA GLU A 206 25.51 14.90 12.11
C GLU A 206 26.25 13.86 12.95
N ARG A 207 25.61 13.28 13.97
CA ARG A 207 26.18 12.18 14.76
C ARG A 207 26.36 10.91 13.92
N SER A 208 25.37 10.53 13.11
CA SER A 208 25.50 9.42 12.18
C SER A 208 26.72 9.58 11.27
N ILE A 209 26.86 10.75 10.64
CA ILE A 209 27.98 11.07 9.74
C ILE A 209 29.32 11.05 10.49
N SER A 210 29.37 11.51 11.74
CA SER A 210 30.59 11.46 12.54
C SER A 210 31.04 10.05 12.91
N LEU A 211 30.10 9.12 13.05
CA LEU A 211 30.35 7.70 13.35
C LEU A 211 30.75 6.94 12.08
N GLU A 212 29.99 7.10 11.01
CA GLU A 212 30.19 6.38 9.75
C GLU A 212 29.73 7.24 8.55
N PRO A 213 30.63 8.09 8.00
CA PRO A 213 30.28 8.92 6.86
C PRO A 213 30.00 8.07 5.63
N ASN A 214 28.79 8.20 5.07
CA ASN A 214 28.38 7.51 3.85
C ASN A 214 27.49 8.43 3.00
N VAL A 215 27.28 8.05 1.72
CA VAL A 215 26.52 8.83 0.76
C VAL A 215 25.10 9.09 1.26
N ILE A 216 24.42 8.10 1.84
CA ILE A 216 23.03 8.20 2.27
C ILE A 216 22.87 9.24 3.39
N SER A 217 23.70 9.14 4.44
CA SER A 217 23.66 10.08 5.58
C SER A 217 23.97 11.50 5.15
N VAL A 218 24.97 11.68 4.29
CA VAL A 218 25.39 13.00 3.79
C VAL A 218 24.32 13.60 2.87
N CYS A 219 23.71 12.84 1.98
CA CYS A 219 22.60 13.30 1.14
C CYS A 219 21.40 13.75 1.99
N ASN A 220 21.00 12.95 2.99
CA ASN A 220 19.90 13.34 3.88
C ASN A 220 20.21 14.64 4.66
N ALA A 221 21.44 14.81 5.12
CA ALA A 221 21.89 16.06 5.77
C ALA A 221 21.79 17.26 4.82
N ILE A 222 22.26 17.12 3.56
CA ILE A 222 22.17 18.18 2.54
C ILE A 222 20.71 18.57 2.31
N SER A 223 19.80 17.60 2.11
CA SER A 223 18.36 17.88 1.92
C SER A 223 17.77 18.61 3.13
N MET A 224 18.08 18.18 4.37
CA MET A 224 17.61 18.88 5.58
C MET A 224 18.12 20.32 5.66
N PHE A 225 19.43 20.53 5.46
CA PHE A 225 20.01 21.87 5.50
C PHE A 225 19.46 22.79 4.41
N THR A 226 19.24 22.25 3.20
CA THR A 226 18.63 23.01 2.10
C THR A 226 17.19 23.41 2.44
N ALA A 227 16.39 22.50 2.99
CA ALA A 227 15.02 22.78 3.40
C ALA A 227 14.94 23.84 4.51
N GLU A 228 15.89 23.82 5.44
CA GLU A 228 16.00 24.82 6.54
C GLU A 228 16.77 26.09 6.15
N LYS A 229 17.14 26.24 4.87
CA LYS A 229 17.89 27.40 4.35
C LYS A 229 19.25 27.64 5.05
N MET A 230 19.89 26.55 5.45
CA MET A 230 21.22 26.55 6.07
C MET A 230 22.29 26.34 4.98
N ASP A 231 22.35 27.26 4.03
CA ASP A 231 23.12 27.14 2.78
C ASP A 231 24.62 26.82 3.02
N GLU A 232 25.25 27.50 4.01
CA GLU A 232 26.66 27.25 4.34
C GLU A 232 26.91 25.80 4.79
N LYS A 233 26.00 25.24 5.61
CA LYS A 233 26.10 23.82 6.01
C LYS A 233 25.84 22.90 4.81
N ALA A 234 24.83 23.18 4.01
CA ALA A 234 24.54 22.40 2.82
C ALA A 234 25.75 22.32 1.88
N GLU A 235 26.43 23.45 1.62
CA GLU A 235 27.65 23.48 0.79
C GLU A 235 28.82 22.70 1.42
N LYS A 236 29.03 22.83 2.72
CA LYS A 236 30.05 22.04 3.42
C LYS A 236 29.86 20.53 3.22
N TYR A 237 28.61 20.05 3.32
CA TYR A 237 28.29 18.63 3.13
C TYR A 237 28.29 18.23 1.65
N MET A 238 28.03 19.15 0.73
CA MET A 238 28.26 18.91 -0.71
C MET A 238 29.73 18.65 -1.03
N GLU A 239 30.66 19.41 -0.42
CA GLU A 239 32.08 19.13 -0.58
C GLU A 239 32.47 17.78 0.02
N LEU A 240 31.92 17.42 1.18
CA LEU A 240 32.12 16.08 1.76
C LEU A 240 31.61 14.99 0.83
N LEU A 241 30.40 15.15 0.25
CA LEU A 241 29.81 14.17 -0.67
C LEU A 241 30.72 13.84 -1.84
N LYS A 242 31.43 14.84 -2.40
CA LYS A 242 32.36 14.65 -3.52
C LYS A 242 33.58 13.79 -3.16
N THR A 243 33.88 13.63 -1.87
CA THR A 243 35.02 12.84 -1.40
C THR A 243 34.64 11.39 -1.08
N LEU A 244 33.36 11.08 -0.98
CA LEU A 244 32.89 9.76 -0.61
C LEU A 244 32.93 8.78 -1.78
N PRO A 245 33.24 7.51 -1.55
CA PRO A 245 33.15 6.48 -2.57
C PRO A 245 31.69 6.21 -2.94
N VAL A 246 31.38 6.15 -4.24
CA VAL A 246 30.05 5.85 -4.78
C VAL A 246 30.09 4.43 -5.30
N ASN A 247 29.52 3.49 -4.55
CA ASN A 247 29.71 2.05 -4.77
C ASN A 247 28.41 1.30 -5.05
N THR A 248 27.27 1.82 -4.59
CA THR A 248 25.98 1.12 -4.66
C THR A 248 25.00 1.81 -5.59
N SER A 249 24.03 1.05 -6.09
CA SER A 249 22.93 1.63 -6.87
C SER A 249 22.17 2.69 -6.07
N GLU A 250 22.04 2.50 -4.76
CA GLU A 250 21.36 3.47 -3.88
C GLU A 250 22.15 4.80 -3.79
N ASP A 251 23.49 4.75 -3.79
CA ASP A 251 24.31 5.95 -3.82
C ASP A 251 24.04 6.78 -5.08
N PHE A 252 24.01 6.14 -6.25
CA PHE A 252 23.70 6.82 -7.52
C PHE A 252 22.29 7.44 -7.49
N TYR A 253 21.32 6.73 -6.92
CA TYR A 253 19.97 7.24 -6.74
C TYR A 253 19.96 8.51 -5.87
N LYS A 254 20.53 8.44 -4.67
CA LYS A 254 20.55 9.54 -3.70
C LYS A 254 21.29 10.78 -4.23
N ILE A 255 22.46 10.58 -4.84
CA ILE A 255 23.22 11.68 -5.43
C ILE A 255 22.42 12.36 -6.56
N SER A 256 21.79 11.57 -7.43
CA SER A 256 20.92 12.10 -8.49
C SER A 256 19.82 13.01 -7.93
N MET A 257 19.18 12.58 -6.81
CA MET A 257 18.14 13.38 -6.14
C MET A 257 18.67 14.71 -5.61
N ILE A 258 19.85 14.72 -4.99
CA ILE A 258 20.47 15.94 -4.48
C ILE A 258 20.73 16.95 -5.59
N TYR A 259 21.25 16.49 -6.73
CA TYR A 259 21.48 17.39 -7.86
C TYR A 259 20.17 17.87 -8.52
N CYS A 260 19.09 17.08 -8.47
CA CYS A 260 17.74 17.55 -8.84
C CYS A 260 17.28 18.70 -7.94
N GLU A 261 17.40 18.55 -6.61
CA GLU A 261 17.00 19.58 -5.64
C GLU A 261 17.79 20.89 -5.86
N ARG A 262 19.03 20.79 -6.30
CA ARG A 262 19.90 21.95 -6.60
C ARG A 262 19.74 22.49 -8.03
N GLY A 263 18.94 21.85 -8.88
CA GLY A 263 18.70 22.29 -10.25
C GLY A 263 19.85 22.02 -11.24
N ASP A 264 20.83 21.19 -10.86
CA ASP A 264 21.90 20.74 -11.76
C ASP A 264 21.42 19.51 -12.53
N ASP A 265 20.65 19.76 -13.59
CA ASP A 265 20.00 18.73 -14.40
C ASP A 265 21.00 17.81 -15.11
N GLU A 266 22.17 18.32 -15.51
CA GLU A 266 23.18 17.53 -16.25
C GLU A 266 23.82 16.48 -15.32
N THR A 267 24.26 16.91 -14.15
CA THR A 267 24.87 16.01 -13.16
C THR A 267 23.84 15.01 -12.62
N ALA A 268 22.63 15.45 -12.30
CA ALA A 268 21.53 14.59 -11.88
C ALA A 268 21.24 13.49 -12.92
N CYS A 269 21.15 13.89 -14.19
CA CYS A 269 20.88 12.99 -15.32
C CYS A 269 22.00 11.93 -15.49
N SER A 270 23.27 12.31 -15.28
CA SER A 270 24.41 11.39 -15.36
C SER A 270 24.33 10.28 -14.31
N TYR A 271 24.05 10.65 -13.05
CA TYR A 271 23.88 9.68 -11.96
C TYR A 271 22.63 8.80 -12.15
N ALA A 272 21.49 9.39 -12.53
CA ALA A 272 20.27 8.64 -12.85
C ALA A 272 20.49 7.64 -13.99
N LYS A 273 21.21 8.01 -15.04
CA LYS A 273 21.54 7.12 -16.15
C LYS A 273 22.39 5.94 -15.69
N THR A 274 23.32 6.15 -14.77
CA THR A 274 24.14 5.08 -14.20
C THR A 274 23.29 4.14 -13.36
N TYR A 275 22.45 4.67 -12.48
CA TYR A 275 21.49 3.89 -11.70
C TYR A 275 20.58 3.01 -12.58
N LEU A 276 20.05 3.59 -13.68
CA LEU A 276 19.13 2.90 -14.59
C LEU A 276 19.78 1.80 -15.44
N LYS A 277 21.12 1.68 -15.49
CA LYS A 277 21.79 0.54 -16.12
C LYS A 277 21.53 -0.75 -15.33
N ASP A 278 21.61 -0.67 -14.00
CA ASP A 278 21.42 -1.81 -13.11
C ASP A 278 19.93 -1.99 -12.74
N ASN A 279 19.16 -0.89 -12.78
CA ASN A 279 17.74 -0.86 -12.43
C ASN A 279 16.86 -0.37 -13.59
N PRO A 280 16.87 -1.05 -14.76
CA PRO A 280 16.27 -0.54 -16.01
C PRO A 280 14.75 -0.43 -15.98
N TYR A 281 14.11 -0.98 -14.95
CA TYR A 281 12.66 -0.99 -14.78
C TYR A 281 12.20 -0.18 -13.55
N ASP A 282 13.07 0.65 -12.98
CA ASP A 282 12.70 1.55 -11.89
C ASP A 282 11.85 2.70 -12.42
N ALA A 283 10.53 2.58 -12.28
CA ALA A 283 9.60 3.55 -12.84
C ALA A 283 9.67 4.94 -12.17
N PRO A 284 9.85 5.08 -10.84
CA PRO A 284 10.13 6.37 -10.23
C PRO A 284 11.35 7.06 -10.83
N MET A 285 12.48 6.37 -10.92
CA MET A 285 13.68 6.97 -11.51
C MET A 285 13.51 7.23 -13.01
N LEU A 286 12.82 6.37 -13.77
CA LEU A 286 12.50 6.63 -15.17
C LEU A 286 11.65 7.90 -15.33
N LEU A 287 10.71 8.17 -14.40
CA LEU A 287 9.92 9.40 -14.40
C LEU A 287 10.83 10.62 -14.19
N LEU A 288 11.69 10.60 -13.17
CA LEU A 288 12.62 11.70 -12.89
C LEU A 288 13.63 11.88 -14.03
N TYR A 289 14.16 10.79 -14.58
CA TYR A 289 15.07 10.84 -15.72
C TYR A 289 14.40 11.46 -16.95
N GLY A 290 13.11 11.21 -17.14
CA GLY A 290 12.29 11.89 -18.15
C GLY A 290 12.20 13.40 -17.87
N ILE A 291 11.95 13.81 -16.62
CA ILE A 291 11.91 15.22 -16.19
C ILE A 291 13.27 15.89 -16.43
N MET A 292 14.38 15.28 -16.01
CA MET A 292 15.74 15.78 -16.23
C MET A 292 16.00 16.04 -17.72
N ASN A 293 15.70 15.04 -18.56
CA ASN A 293 15.93 15.17 -20.00
C ASN A 293 15.00 16.20 -20.66
N TYR A 294 13.76 16.35 -20.18
CA TYR A 294 12.88 17.44 -20.62
C TYR A 294 13.48 18.81 -20.30
N ASN A 295 13.98 19.01 -19.08
CA ASN A 295 14.61 20.25 -18.64
C ASN A 295 15.88 20.56 -19.45
N LEU A 296 16.62 19.53 -19.85
CA LEU A 296 17.78 19.64 -20.74
C LEU A 296 17.41 19.76 -22.23
N LYS A 297 16.10 19.90 -22.56
CA LYS A 297 15.57 19.99 -23.94
C LYS A 297 15.83 18.73 -24.80
N ARG A 298 16.05 17.56 -24.14
CA ARG A 298 16.25 16.26 -24.77
C ARG A 298 14.90 15.52 -24.86
N PHE A 299 13.97 16.08 -25.61
CA PHE A 299 12.54 15.69 -25.59
C PHE A 299 12.27 14.24 -26.00
N GLU A 300 13.02 13.69 -26.95
CA GLU A 300 12.87 12.30 -27.38
C GLU A 300 13.22 11.30 -26.24
N ILE A 301 14.30 11.58 -25.50
CA ILE A 301 14.71 10.74 -24.35
C ILE A 301 13.68 10.87 -23.23
N ALA A 302 13.18 12.07 -23.00
CA ALA A 302 12.14 12.32 -22.00
C ALA A 302 10.85 11.53 -22.31
N GLU A 303 10.37 11.59 -23.56
CA GLU A 303 9.17 10.85 -23.99
C GLU A 303 9.36 9.34 -23.87
N GLN A 304 10.50 8.80 -24.31
CA GLN A 304 10.81 7.37 -24.16
C GLN A 304 10.85 6.94 -22.71
N SER A 305 11.39 7.77 -21.82
CA SER A 305 11.47 7.49 -20.38
C SER A 305 10.08 7.48 -19.73
N PHE A 306 9.25 8.47 -20.04
CA PHE A 306 7.86 8.52 -19.56
C PHE A 306 7.03 7.36 -20.12
N LEU A 307 7.21 7.01 -21.40
CA LEU A 307 6.53 5.89 -22.02
C LEU A 307 6.91 4.57 -21.35
N LYS A 308 8.20 4.35 -21.11
CA LYS A 308 8.68 3.15 -20.42
C LYS A 308 8.14 3.07 -18.99
N ALA A 309 8.18 4.16 -18.22
CA ALA A 309 7.60 4.24 -16.89
C ALA A 309 6.09 3.93 -16.90
N TYR A 310 5.34 4.48 -17.86
CA TYR A 310 3.92 4.19 -18.05
C TYR A 310 3.66 2.73 -18.42
N GLN A 311 4.45 2.15 -19.31
CA GLN A 311 4.30 0.75 -19.71
C GLN A 311 4.51 -0.24 -18.53
N ILE A 312 5.39 0.13 -17.60
CA ILE A 312 5.65 -0.67 -16.38
C ILE A 312 4.52 -0.54 -15.36
N THR A 313 4.07 0.69 -15.08
CA THR A 313 3.20 0.97 -13.91
C THR A 313 1.73 1.15 -14.26
N ARG A 314 1.42 1.55 -15.49
CA ARG A 314 0.09 2.05 -15.90
C ARG A 314 -0.40 3.23 -15.04
N SER A 315 0.52 3.90 -14.39
CA SER A 315 0.23 5.03 -13.50
C SER A 315 -0.39 6.21 -14.28
N SER A 316 -1.41 6.81 -13.67
CA SER A 316 -2.00 8.07 -14.18
C SER A 316 -0.98 9.22 -14.19
N VAL A 317 -0.03 9.23 -13.26
CA VAL A 317 1.06 10.21 -13.22
C VAL A 317 1.97 10.08 -14.44
N CYS A 318 2.42 8.87 -14.77
CA CYS A 318 3.26 8.67 -15.97
C CYS A 318 2.51 9.03 -17.25
N LYS A 319 1.20 8.71 -17.33
CA LYS A 319 0.36 9.11 -18.45
C LYS A 319 0.24 10.63 -18.57
N TYR A 320 0.07 11.32 -17.44
CA TYR A 320 0.04 12.79 -17.39
C TYR A 320 1.27 13.43 -18.03
N TYR A 321 2.50 12.95 -17.70
CA TYR A 321 3.72 13.47 -18.31
C TYR A 321 3.82 13.19 -19.81
N LEU A 322 3.34 12.03 -20.28
CA LEU A 322 3.23 11.74 -21.72
C LEU A 322 2.29 12.70 -22.46
N ASP A 323 1.19 13.07 -21.80
CA ASP A 323 0.24 14.03 -22.38
C ASP A 323 0.76 15.47 -22.28
N LEU A 324 1.52 15.78 -21.23
CA LEU A 324 2.09 17.10 -21.00
C LEU A 324 3.22 17.45 -21.99
N ILE A 325 4.12 16.49 -22.27
CA ILE A 325 5.20 16.67 -23.23
C ILE A 325 4.68 16.94 -24.66
N LYS A 326 3.59 16.27 -25.05
CA LYS A 326 2.93 16.50 -26.35
C LYS A 326 2.30 17.88 -26.48
N LYS A 327 1.92 18.48 -25.35
CA LYS A 327 1.27 19.80 -25.32
C LYS A 327 2.28 20.97 -25.27
N ASN A 328 3.55 20.71 -25.04
CA ASN A 328 4.63 21.70 -24.91
C ASN A 328 4.26 22.91 -24.02
N ARG A 329 3.59 22.64 -22.87
CA ARG A 329 2.94 23.69 -22.05
C ARG A 329 3.85 24.38 -21.07
N LEU A 330 4.95 23.73 -20.66
CA LEU A 330 5.85 24.26 -19.64
C LEU A 330 7.27 24.36 -20.19
N GLU A 331 7.93 25.45 -19.81
CA GLU A 331 9.33 25.65 -20.17
C GLU A 331 10.26 24.70 -19.43
N ARG A 332 9.92 24.39 -18.17
CA ARG A 332 10.64 23.48 -17.29
C ARG A 332 9.65 22.69 -16.43
N PHE A 333 9.94 21.41 -16.15
CA PHE A 333 9.22 20.60 -15.18
C PHE A 333 9.87 20.68 -13.79
N GLU A 334 9.05 20.74 -12.75
CA GLU A 334 9.49 20.54 -11.37
C GLU A 334 9.82 19.07 -11.13
N TYR A 335 10.83 18.81 -10.32
CA TYR A 335 11.18 17.46 -9.90
C TYR A 335 10.18 16.94 -8.86
N THR A 336 9.38 15.98 -9.27
CA THR A 336 8.37 15.37 -8.40
C THR A 336 8.02 13.97 -8.90
N PHE A 337 7.61 13.10 -7.98
CA PHE A 337 7.02 11.79 -8.28
C PHE A 337 5.50 11.87 -8.48
N ASP A 338 4.95 13.06 -8.48
CA ASP A 338 3.53 13.36 -8.60
C ASP A 338 3.28 14.28 -9.81
N LEU A 339 2.07 14.79 -9.95
CA LEU A 339 1.74 15.83 -10.94
C LEU A 339 2.48 17.13 -10.62
N GLN A 340 2.67 17.98 -11.64
CA GLN A 340 3.16 19.32 -11.42
C GLN A 340 2.24 20.10 -10.44
N ALA A 341 2.81 20.96 -9.61
CA ALA A 341 2.13 21.57 -8.46
C ALA A 341 0.80 22.24 -8.83
N GLU A 342 0.76 22.97 -9.94
CA GLU A 342 -0.47 23.65 -10.39
C GLU A 342 -1.60 22.67 -10.70
N ASP A 343 -1.29 21.57 -11.41
CA ASP A 343 -2.29 20.58 -11.82
C ASP A 343 -2.73 19.72 -10.62
N ARG A 344 -1.82 19.44 -9.70
CA ARG A 344 -2.16 18.81 -8.41
C ARG A 344 -3.15 19.68 -7.61
N LEU A 345 -2.92 20.98 -7.52
CA LEU A 345 -3.85 21.91 -6.87
C LEU A 345 -5.23 21.95 -7.56
N LYS A 346 -5.29 21.87 -8.90
CA LYS A 346 -6.56 21.76 -9.63
C LYS A 346 -7.33 20.51 -9.24
N ILE A 347 -6.65 19.35 -9.14
CA ILE A 347 -7.27 18.11 -8.68
C ILE A 347 -7.79 18.23 -7.25
N MET A 348 -6.98 18.77 -6.34
CA MET A 348 -7.42 18.96 -4.94
C MET A 348 -8.65 19.87 -4.84
N ARG A 349 -8.67 20.99 -5.60
CA ARG A 349 -9.85 21.88 -5.68
C ARG A 349 -11.07 21.15 -6.24
N LYS A 350 -10.87 20.32 -7.26
CA LYS A 350 -11.95 19.52 -7.86
C LYS A 350 -12.53 18.51 -6.86
N ILE A 351 -11.70 17.78 -6.14
CA ILE A 351 -12.15 16.88 -5.05
C ILE A 351 -12.89 17.69 -3.98
N GLY A 352 -12.34 18.82 -3.54
CA GLY A 352 -13.00 19.72 -2.59
C GLY A 352 -14.35 20.24 -3.07
N SER A 353 -14.55 20.45 -4.38
CA SER A 353 -15.86 20.83 -4.94
C SER A 353 -16.86 19.68 -4.87
N PHE A 354 -16.45 18.45 -5.17
CA PHE A 354 -17.31 17.27 -5.03
C PHE A 354 -17.74 17.01 -3.59
N MET A 355 -16.83 17.22 -2.61
CA MET A 355 -17.18 17.08 -1.19
C MET A 355 -18.27 18.06 -0.74
N LYS A 356 -18.42 19.20 -1.42
CA LYS A 356 -19.45 20.23 -1.13
C LYS A 356 -20.68 20.12 -2.03
N ALA A 357 -20.62 19.35 -3.10
CA ALA A 357 -21.73 19.19 -4.05
C ALA A 357 -22.89 18.40 -3.43
N SER A 358 -24.09 18.59 -3.97
CA SER A 358 -25.25 17.76 -3.63
C SER A 358 -25.08 16.32 -4.13
N SER A 359 -25.81 15.38 -3.53
CA SER A 359 -25.81 13.97 -3.98
C SER A 359 -26.22 13.85 -5.45
N GLU A 360 -27.18 14.65 -5.90
CA GLU A 360 -27.63 14.66 -7.30
C GLU A 360 -26.53 15.14 -8.25
N GLU A 361 -25.83 16.23 -7.93
CA GLU A 361 -24.69 16.73 -8.72
C GLU A 361 -23.56 15.70 -8.80
N ARG A 362 -23.23 15.04 -7.67
CA ARG A 362 -22.22 13.97 -7.64
C ARG A 362 -22.60 12.80 -8.54
N LEU A 363 -23.88 12.40 -8.53
CA LEU A 363 -24.37 11.30 -9.37
C LEU A 363 -24.29 11.65 -10.85
N ILE A 364 -24.67 12.86 -11.25
CA ILE A 364 -24.55 13.33 -12.64
C ILE A 364 -23.09 13.31 -13.12
N ARG A 365 -22.15 13.65 -12.25
CA ARG A 365 -20.71 13.76 -12.55
C ARG A 365 -19.89 12.58 -12.04
N GLN A 366 -20.50 11.44 -11.75
CA GLN A 366 -19.85 10.28 -11.13
C GLN A 366 -18.60 9.78 -11.89
N SER A 367 -18.60 9.84 -13.23
CA SER A 367 -17.45 9.45 -14.04
C SER A 367 -16.18 10.23 -13.70
N GLU A 368 -16.31 11.50 -13.32
CA GLU A 368 -15.18 12.33 -12.92
C GLU A 368 -14.61 11.88 -11.57
N VAL A 369 -15.46 11.40 -10.64
CA VAL A 369 -15.01 10.83 -9.36
C VAL A 369 -14.27 9.52 -9.60
N TYR A 370 -14.73 8.68 -10.54
CA TYR A 370 -14.06 7.44 -10.90
C TYR A 370 -12.66 7.68 -11.51
N ASP A 371 -12.53 8.69 -12.38
CA ASP A 371 -11.24 9.09 -12.95
C ASP A 371 -10.27 9.59 -11.87
N LEU A 372 -10.79 10.39 -10.92
CA LEU A 372 -9.99 10.88 -9.79
C LEU A 372 -9.55 9.75 -8.85
N SER A 373 -10.34 8.68 -8.71
CA SER A 373 -9.99 7.54 -7.85
C SER A 373 -8.73 6.82 -8.32
N ALA A 374 -8.52 6.70 -9.63
CA ALA A 374 -7.34 6.10 -10.21
C ALA A 374 -6.05 6.86 -9.82
N TYR A 375 -6.12 8.20 -9.78
CA TYR A 375 -5.01 9.02 -9.32
C TYR A 375 -4.82 8.91 -7.79
N ALA A 376 -5.90 9.06 -7.02
CA ALA A 376 -5.83 9.08 -5.56
C ALA A 376 -5.23 7.79 -4.98
N PHE A 377 -5.57 6.61 -5.54
CA PHE A 377 -5.04 5.34 -5.07
C PHE A 377 -3.57 5.09 -5.43
N TYR A 378 -3.04 5.79 -6.43
CA TYR A 378 -1.60 5.78 -6.74
C TYR A 378 -0.82 6.86 -5.98
N SER A 379 -1.50 7.87 -5.44
CA SER A 379 -0.87 8.90 -4.64
C SER A 379 -0.54 8.37 -3.23
N ASN A 380 0.61 8.75 -2.69
CA ASN A 380 0.96 8.48 -1.29
C ASN A 380 0.27 9.47 -0.33
N SER A 381 -0.91 10.00 -0.70
CA SER A 381 -1.66 10.95 0.09
C SER A 381 -2.84 10.29 0.79
N TYR A 382 -2.70 10.06 2.09
CA TYR A 382 -3.80 9.58 2.94
C TYR A 382 -5.07 10.44 2.78
N GLN A 383 -4.90 11.77 2.75
CA GLN A 383 -6.03 12.69 2.64
C GLN A 383 -6.79 12.55 1.31
N LEU A 384 -6.07 12.40 0.19
CA LEU A 384 -6.69 12.17 -1.11
C LEU A 384 -7.43 10.83 -1.15
N GLN A 385 -6.79 9.77 -0.67
CA GLN A 385 -7.43 8.45 -0.60
C GLN A 385 -8.67 8.47 0.29
N SER A 386 -8.61 9.12 1.46
CA SER A 386 -9.75 9.27 2.36
C SER A 386 -10.91 10.01 1.69
N SER A 387 -10.63 11.15 1.05
CA SER A 387 -11.67 11.95 0.37
C SER A 387 -12.35 11.17 -0.76
N ILE A 388 -11.58 10.45 -1.56
CA ILE A 388 -12.13 9.65 -2.67
C ILE A 388 -12.96 8.49 -2.14
N ILE A 389 -12.53 7.77 -1.11
CA ILE A 389 -13.33 6.69 -0.53
C ILE A 389 -14.67 7.22 0.04
N THR A 390 -14.64 8.38 0.70
CA THR A 390 -15.89 9.02 1.16
C THR A 390 -16.83 9.32 -0.02
N LEU A 391 -16.32 9.93 -1.10
CA LEU A 391 -17.13 10.22 -2.30
C LEU A 391 -17.67 8.94 -2.95
N LEU A 392 -16.88 7.89 -3.07
CA LEU A 392 -17.32 6.61 -3.63
C LEU A 392 -18.40 5.95 -2.74
N GLY A 393 -18.23 6.00 -1.41
CA GLY A 393 -19.20 5.49 -0.45
C GLY A 393 -20.53 6.24 -0.51
N GLU A 394 -20.52 7.57 -0.66
CA GLU A 394 -21.71 8.38 -0.81
C GLU A 394 -22.40 8.21 -2.17
N LEU A 395 -21.65 7.90 -3.24
CA LEU A 395 -22.24 7.56 -4.54
C LEU A 395 -22.96 6.21 -4.51
N ALA A 396 -22.42 5.22 -3.81
CA ALA A 396 -22.94 3.86 -3.64
C ALA A 396 -23.44 3.18 -4.94
N THR A 397 -22.87 3.54 -6.09
CA THR A 397 -23.19 2.92 -7.37
C THR A 397 -22.41 1.62 -7.55
N GLU A 398 -22.89 0.72 -8.41
CA GLU A 398 -22.21 -0.54 -8.72
C GLU A 398 -20.73 -0.34 -9.10
N THR A 399 -20.45 0.69 -9.92
CA THR A 399 -19.08 1.05 -10.31
C THR A 399 -18.25 1.52 -9.11
N ALA A 400 -18.81 2.35 -8.22
CA ALA A 400 -18.13 2.81 -7.01
C ALA A 400 -17.80 1.65 -6.08
N ILE A 401 -18.73 0.72 -5.89
CA ILE A 401 -18.56 -0.50 -5.10
C ILE A 401 -17.43 -1.35 -5.67
N GLU A 402 -17.39 -1.58 -6.98
CA GLU A 402 -16.32 -2.34 -7.63
C GLU A 402 -14.93 -1.66 -7.52
N ILE A 403 -14.89 -0.33 -7.57
CA ILE A 403 -13.65 0.43 -7.32
C ILE A 403 -13.20 0.23 -5.87
N MET A 404 -14.10 0.32 -4.90
CA MET A 404 -13.80 0.11 -3.49
C MET A 404 -13.33 -1.33 -3.20
N LYS A 405 -13.94 -2.36 -3.81
CA LYS A 405 -13.48 -3.75 -3.70
C LYS A 405 -12.06 -3.93 -4.22
N LYS A 406 -11.70 -3.28 -5.33
CA LYS A 406 -10.32 -3.29 -5.84
C LYS A 406 -9.34 -2.60 -4.89
N ALA A 407 -9.76 -1.53 -4.23
CA ALA A 407 -8.93 -0.84 -3.24
C ALA A 407 -8.58 -1.74 -2.04
N LEU A 408 -9.46 -2.66 -1.63
CA LEU A 408 -9.21 -3.59 -0.51
C LEU A 408 -8.01 -4.52 -0.74
N ILE A 409 -7.72 -4.89 -1.99
CA ILE A 409 -6.60 -5.79 -2.33
C ILE A 409 -5.34 -5.05 -2.78
N SER A 410 -5.39 -3.74 -2.99
CA SER A 410 -4.26 -2.94 -3.46
C SER A 410 -3.24 -2.70 -2.36
N VAL A 411 -1.95 -2.86 -2.67
CA VAL A 411 -0.84 -2.52 -1.76
C VAL A 411 -0.63 -1.01 -1.61
N ASN A 412 -1.17 -0.20 -2.52
CA ASN A 412 -1.00 1.26 -2.54
C ASN A 412 -2.05 2.00 -1.69
N VAL A 413 -3.04 1.30 -1.15
CA VAL A 413 -4.10 1.90 -0.32
C VAL A 413 -3.81 1.64 1.15
N TYR A 414 -3.81 2.69 1.96
CA TYR A 414 -3.56 2.58 3.40
C TYR A 414 -4.58 1.68 4.09
N ASP A 415 -4.13 0.85 5.02
CA ASP A 415 -4.99 -0.09 5.75
C ASP A 415 -6.14 0.60 6.48
N ARG A 416 -5.89 1.79 7.04
CA ARG A 416 -6.95 2.60 7.67
C ARG A 416 -8.03 3.03 6.66
N ILE A 417 -7.65 3.30 5.41
CA ILE A 417 -8.60 3.60 4.33
C ILE A 417 -9.40 2.35 3.96
N LYS A 418 -8.75 1.19 3.86
CA LYS A 418 -9.43 -0.10 3.62
C LYS A 418 -10.43 -0.43 4.72
N SER A 419 -10.13 -0.12 5.99
CA SER A 419 -11.12 -0.26 7.07
C SER A 419 -12.35 0.61 6.83
N GLY A 420 -12.19 1.84 6.33
CA GLY A 420 -13.32 2.69 5.90
C GLY A 420 -14.14 2.04 4.78
N VAL A 421 -13.47 1.45 3.79
CA VAL A 421 -14.14 0.69 2.69
C VAL A 421 -14.97 -0.47 3.26
N LEU A 422 -14.44 -1.24 4.21
CA LEU A 422 -15.22 -2.31 4.85
C LEU A 422 -16.50 -1.76 5.50
N GLY A 423 -16.40 -0.60 6.17
CA GLY A 423 -17.57 0.07 6.77
C GLY A 423 -18.62 0.46 5.72
N PHE A 424 -18.22 1.10 4.63
CA PHE A 424 -19.15 1.48 3.55
C PHE A 424 -19.83 0.26 2.92
N LEU A 425 -19.07 -0.79 2.58
CA LEU A 425 -19.62 -2.00 1.99
C LEU A 425 -20.60 -2.71 2.95
N THR A 426 -20.32 -2.70 4.25
CA THR A 426 -21.21 -3.27 5.27
C THR A 426 -22.51 -2.45 5.37
N ALA A 427 -22.41 -1.12 5.40
CA ALA A 427 -23.57 -0.24 5.46
C ALA A 427 -24.46 -0.32 4.21
N ASP A 428 -23.85 -0.52 3.04
CA ASP A 428 -24.53 -0.73 1.77
C ASP A 428 -25.23 -2.11 1.65
N GLY A 429 -25.02 -2.99 2.64
CA GLY A 429 -25.65 -4.31 2.70
C GLY A 429 -25.00 -5.37 1.83
N CYS A 430 -23.68 -5.29 1.64
CA CYS A 430 -22.90 -6.33 1.00
C CYS A 430 -23.12 -7.69 1.70
N ASP A 431 -23.30 -8.77 0.91
CA ASP A 431 -23.45 -10.15 1.39
C ASP A 431 -22.65 -11.14 0.54
N GLU A 432 -21.39 -10.85 0.35
CA GLU A 432 -20.47 -11.70 -0.42
C GLU A 432 -19.14 -11.90 0.32
N GLU A 433 -18.31 -12.80 -0.19
CA GLU A 433 -16.94 -12.98 0.30
C GLU A 433 -15.98 -12.19 -0.58
N ILE A 434 -15.25 -11.25 0.02
CA ILE A 434 -14.35 -10.33 -0.67
C ILE A 434 -12.92 -10.50 -0.15
N GLY A 435 -11.94 -10.52 -1.07
CA GLY A 435 -10.53 -10.47 -0.72
C GLY A 435 -10.13 -9.09 -0.22
N ALA A 436 -9.31 -9.06 0.84
CA ALA A 436 -8.72 -7.85 1.37
C ALA A 436 -7.29 -8.11 1.86
N VAL A 437 -6.46 -7.08 1.83
CA VAL A 437 -5.06 -7.13 2.28
C VAL A 437 -4.87 -6.11 3.39
N PHE A 438 -4.45 -6.59 4.56
CA PHE A 438 -4.10 -5.77 5.73
C PHE A 438 -2.74 -6.20 6.26
N GLY A 439 -1.82 -5.25 6.48
CA GLY A 439 -0.46 -5.54 6.91
C GLY A 439 0.24 -6.53 5.97
N ASN A 440 0.06 -6.37 4.66
CA ASN A 440 0.57 -7.28 3.61
C ASN A 440 0.02 -8.72 3.68
N VAL A 441 -1.02 -8.99 4.49
CA VAL A 441 -1.64 -10.31 4.62
C VAL A 441 -2.98 -10.35 3.88
N PHE A 442 -3.08 -11.23 2.88
CA PHE A 442 -4.32 -11.46 2.16
C PHE A 442 -5.29 -12.30 2.99
N ARG A 443 -6.56 -11.88 3.02
CA ARG A 443 -7.67 -12.56 3.70
C ARG A 443 -8.92 -12.51 2.85
N LYS A 444 -9.78 -13.52 2.95
CA LYS A 444 -11.15 -13.47 2.46
C LYS A 444 -12.06 -13.13 3.64
N ILE A 445 -12.86 -12.08 3.48
CA ILE A 445 -13.79 -11.57 4.48
C ILE A 445 -15.20 -11.83 3.97
N LYS A 446 -15.98 -12.63 4.71
CA LYS A 446 -17.39 -12.82 4.41
C LYS A 446 -18.20 -11.70 5.05
N PHE A 447 -18.94 -10.98 4.22
CA PHE A 447 -19.92 -9.99 4.65
C PHE A 447 -21.27 -10.66 4.91
N TYR A 448 -22.04 -10.06 5.81
CA TYR A 448 -23.39 -10.51 6.16
C TYR A 448 -24.31 -9.30 6.14
N LYS A 449 -25.32 -9.33 5.26
CA LYS A 449 -26.30 -8.26 5.17
C LYS A 449 -27.21 -8.28 6.40
N ALA A 450 -27.19 -7.17 7.17
CA ALA A 450 -28.09 -6.95 8.28
C ALA A 450 -29.22 -6.00 7.83
N ASP A 451 -30.45 -6.37 8.14
CA ASP A 451 -31.62 -5.51 7.89
C ASP A 451 -32.14 -4.96 9.22
N PHE A 452 -31.85 -3.70 9.47
CA PHE A 452 -32.29 -2.97 10.66
C PHE A 452 -33.49 -2.04 10.39
N GLY A 453 -34.05 -2.06 9.16
CA GLY A 453 -35.08 -1.11 8.75
C GLY A 453 -34.49 0.23 8.24
N ALA A 454 -35.16 0.83 7.27
CA ALA A 454 -34.64 2.01 6.56
C ALA A 454 -34.48 3.28 7.44
N GLN A 455 -35.11 3.31 8.61
CA GLN A 455 -35.06 4.47 9.54
C GLN A 455 -34.03 4.32 10.66
N ASP A 456 -33.46 3.12 10.83
CA ASP A 456 -32.57 2.82 11.96
C ASP A 456 -31.10 2.94 11.58
N THR A 457 -30.70 4.13 11.11
CA THR A 457 -29.32 4.41 10.65
C THR A 457 -28.28 4.17 11.73
N VAL A 458 -28.60 4.40 13.01
CA VAL A 458 -27.69 4.18 14.15
C VAL A 458 -27.25 2.71 14.25
N PHE A 459 -28.17 1.76 14.03
CA PHE A 459 -27.82 0.34 14.04
C PHE A 459 -26.98 -0.06 12.83
N THR A 460 -27.31 0.46 11.64
CA THR A 460 -26.54 0.24 10.42
C THR A 460 -25.11 0.79 10.57
N GLU A 461 -24.98 2.02 11.07
CA GLU A 461 -23.68 2.64 11.31
C GLU A 461 -22.87 1.92 12.40
N ALA A 462 -23.51 1.48 13.48
CA ALA A 462 -22.85 0.74 14.55
C ALA A 462 -22.35 -0.63 14.06
N TYR A 463 -23.15 -1.34 13.28
CA TYR A 463 -22.74 -2.62 12.70
C TYR A 463 -21.60 -2.43 11.68
N ALA A 464 -21.69 -1.44 10.82
CA ALA A 464 -20.64 -1.10 9.87
C ALA A 464 -19.32 -0.74 10.60
N TYR A 465 -19.41 0.02 11.69
CA TYR A 465 -18.23 0.42 12.46
C TYR A 465 -17.55 -0.75 13.16
N VAL A 466 -18.32 -1.61 13.85
CA VAL A 466 -17.75 -2.78 14.53
C VAL A 466 -17.14 -3.75 13.50
N PHE A 467 -17.80 -3.93 12.36
CA PHE A 467 -17.30 -4.75 11.27
C PHE A 467 -15.96 -4.22 10.74
N ALA A 468 -15.88 -2.92 10.42
CA ALA A 468 -14.66 -2.28 9.92
C ALA A 468 -13.48 -2.37 10.91
N LYS A 469 -13.73 -2.32 12.20
CA LYS A 469 -12.70 -2.46 13.25
C LYS A 469 -12.19 -3.88 13.40
N LEU A 470 -13.05 -4.89 13.27
CA LEU A 470 -12.72 -6.28 13.61
C LEU A 470 -12.34 -7.14 12.40
N ALA A 471 -12.95 -6.95 11.24
CA ALA A 471 -12.71 -7.78 10.06
C ALA A 471 -11.24 -7.84 9.60
N PRO A 472 -10.39 -6.80 9.80
CA PRO A 472 -8.96 -6.94 9.58
C PRO A 472 -8.26 -7.97 10.47
N MET A 473 -8.82 -8.32 11.63
CA MET A 473 -8.19 -9.17 12.64
C MET A 473 -8.89 -10.52 12.80
N GLU A 474 -10.21 -10.54 12.68
CA GLU A 474 -11.04 -11.73 12.92
C GLU A 474 -11.27 -12.54 11.64
N LYS A 475 -11.32 -13.87 11.78
CA LYS A 475 -11.52 -14.77 10.63
C LYS A 475 -12.98 -14.91 10.22
N ASP A 476 -13.90 -14.80 11.20
CA ASP A 476 -15.34 -14.99 10.99
C ASP A 476 -16.11 -13.85 11.65
N MET A 477 -16.85 -13.11 10.86
CA MET A 477 -17.68 -11.99 11.30
C MET A 477 -19.13 -12.40 11.60
N LYS A 478 -19.51 -13.66 11.40
CA LYS A 478 -20.85 -14.16 11.68
C LYS A 478 -21.31 -13.95 13.12
N PRO A 479 -20.44 -14.14 14.15
CA PRO A 479 -20.84 -13.86 15.54
C PRO A 479 -21.22 -12.41 15.81
N ILE A 480 -20.56 -11.46 15.12
CA ILE A 480 -20.89 -10.02 15.22
C ILE A 480 -22.24 -9.75 14.57
N TYR A 481 -22.48 -10.30 13.37
CA TYR A 481 -23.76 -10.20 12.69
C TYR A 481 -24.91 -10.73 13.57
N LEU A 482 -24.77 -11.93 14.15
CA LEU A 482 -25.80 -12.53 15.01
C LEU A 482 -26.05 -11.69 16.27
N SER A 483 -25.01 -11.16 16.88
CA SER A 483 -25.13 -10.26 18.03
C SER A 483 -25.87 -8.98 17.65
N ALA A 484 -25.52 -8.35 16.53
CA ALA A 484 -26.16 -7.12 16.08
C ALA A 484 -27.67 -7.31 15.82
N ILE A 485 -28.08 -8.38 15.13
CA ILE A 485 -29.48 -8.70 14.88
C ILE A 485 -30.21 -8.96 16.20
N SER A 486 -29.65 -9.79 17.10
CA SER A 486 -30.29 -10.08 18.40
C SER A 486 -30.49 -8.84 19.27
N ILE A 487 -29.54 -7.93 19.28
CA ILE A 487 -29.65 -6.65 19.99
C ILE A 487 -30.75 -5.79 19.37
N TYR A 488 -30.76 -5.66 18.05
CA TYR A 488 -31.76 -4.89 17.34
C TYR A 488 -33.19 -5.38 17.62
N GLU A 489 -33.44 -6.69 17.50
CA GLU A 489 -34.74 -7.30 17.75
C GLU A 489 -35.23 -7.03 19.18
N LYS A 490 -34.39 -7.25 20.19
CA LYS A 490 -34.74 -7.00 21.59
C LYS A 490 -35.08 -5.55 21.86
N ILE A 491 -34.31 -4.60 21.35
CA ILE A 491 -34.56 -3.16 21.53
C ILE A 491 -35.83 -2.74 20.78
N ARG A 492 -36.07 -3.28 19.58
CA ARG A 492 -37.26 -3.04 18.77
C ARG A 492 -38.53 -3.55 19.47
N GLU A 493 -38.51 -4.78 20.00
CA GLU A 493 -39.64 -5.36 20.73
C GLU A 493 -40.04 -4.54 21.96
N LYS A 494 -39.07 -3.89 22.61
CA LYS A 494 -39.29 -2.98 23.73
C LYS A 494 -39.70 -1.57 23.33
N GLY A 495 -39.70 -1.24 22.03
CA GLY A 495 -40.03 0.10 21.53
C GLY A 495 -38.97 1.18 21.84
N LEU A 496 -37.70 0.76 22.11
CA LEU A 496 -36.65 1.63 22.63
C LEU A 496 -35.62 2.05 21.54
N LEU A 497 -35.89 1.82 20.27
CA LEU A 497 -34.93 2.14 19.17
C LEU A 497 -34.50 3.60 19.18
N LEU A 498 -35.42 4.54 19.42
CA LEU A 498 -35.14 5.98 19.46
C LEU A 498 -34.26 6.43 20.64
N GLU A 499 -34.12 5.58 21.65
CA GLU A 499 -33.27 5.86 22.81
C GLU A 499 -31.78 5.58 22.53
N ILE A 500 -31.49 4.79 21.50
CA ILE A 500 -30.12 4.45 21.10
C ILE A 500 -29.62 5.49 20.08
N LYS A 501 -28.64 6.29 20.48
CA LYS A 501 -28.07 7.38 19.66
C LYS A 501 -26.57 7.30 19.49
N ASP A 502 -25.87 6.60 20.38
CA ASP A 502 -24.41 6.51 20.35
C ASP A 502 -23.94 5.28 19.58
N VAL A 503 -23.57 5.51 18.34
CA VAL A 503 -23.03 4.51 17.40
C VAL A 503 -21.83 3.76 17.98
N ARG A 504 -20.89 4.47 18.63
CA ARG A 504 -19.65 3.88 19.15
C ARG A 504 -19.91 2.96 20.34
N SER A 505 -20.75 3.40 21.26
CA SER A 505 -21.15 2.60 22.41
C SER A 505 -21.99 1.39 22.01
N LEU A 506 -22.89 1.53 21.03
CA LEU A 506 -23.67 0.41 20.49
C LEU A 506 -22.75 -0.62 19.79
N SER A 507 -21.77 -0.17 19.03
CA SER A 507 -20.76 -1.05 18.38
C SER A 507 -19.98 -1.86 19.42
N ALA A 508 -19.59 -1.22 20.52
CA ALA A 508 -18.94 -1.90 21.63
C ALA A 508 -19.85 -2.98 22.26
N VAL A 509 -21.14 -2.69 22.44
CA VAL A 509 -22.12 -3.68 22.97
C VAL A 509 -22.31 -4.84 21.97
N MET A 510 -22.38 -4.59 20.68
CA MET A 510 -22.46 -5.65 19.64
C MET A 510 -21.28 -6.61 19.74
N TYR A 511 -20.06 -6.09 19.93
CA TYR A 511 -18.89 -6.94 20.13
C TYR A 511 -18.93 -7.66 21.49
N GLU A 512 -19.20 -6.95 22.60
CA GLU A 512 -19.18 -7.51 23.95
C GLU A 512 -20.15 -8.69 24.12
N LEU A 513 -21.31 -8.65 23.43
CA LEU A 513 -22.32 -9.71 23.45
C LEU A 513 -22.11 -10.80 22.39
N SER A 514 -21.12 -10.66 21.54
CA SER A 514 -20.78 -11.69 20.57
C SER A 514 -19.98 -12.84 21.20
N SER A 515 -20.03 -14.03 20.58
CA SER A 515 -19.29 -15.21 21.05
C SER A 515 -17.76 -15.13 20.85
N ILE A 516 -17.27 -14.12 20.11
CA ILE A 516 -15.83 -13.91 19.88
C ILE A 516 -15.22 -12.87 20.79
N ALA A 517 -16.03 -12.26 21.68
CA ALA A 517 -15.55 -11.19 22.57
C ALA A 517 -14.42 -11.66 23.50
N LYS A 518 -13.30 -10.93 23.47
CA LYS A 518 -12.13 -11.16 24.35
C LYS A 518 -11.82 -9.86 25.09
N ILE A 519 -12.46 -9.64 26.24
CA ILE A 519 -12.32 -8.41 26.99
C ILE A 519 -11.41 -8.66 28.21
N LYS A 520 -10.20 -8.10 28.18
CA LYS A 520 -9.24 -8.13 29.29
C LYS A 520 -9.45 -6.94 30.26
N SER A 521 -9.76 -5.78 29.72
CA SER A 521 -9.93 -4.53 30.44
C SER A 521 -11.11 -3.73 29.85
N ARG A 522 -12.09 -3.35 30.72
CA ARG A 522 -13.23 -2.54 30.26
C ARG A 522 -12.84 -1.16 29.73
N ARG A 523 -11.76 -0.58 30.27
CA ARG A 523 -11.28 0.73 29.83
C ARG A 523 -10.62 0.64 28.45
N GLU A 524 -9.76 -0.34 28.22
CA GLU A 524 -9.13 -0.59 26.92
C GLU A 524 -10.18 -0.92 25.85
N PHE A 525 -11.15 -1.72 26.21
CA PHE A 525 -12.28 -2.08 25.36
C PHE A 525 -13.09 -0.84 24.92
N ALA A 526 -13.50 0.03 25.87
CA ALA A 526 -14.21 1.26 25.53
C ALA A 526 -13.35 2.19 24.67
N ASN A 527 -12.06 2.31 24.95
CA ASN A 527 -11.13 3.10 24.16
C ASN A 527 -10.97 2.53 22.74
N PHE A 528 -10.90 1.20 22.58
CA PHE A 528 -10.80 0.56 21.27
C PHE A 528 -11.98 0.94 20.35
N PHE A 529 -13.20 0.97 20.89
CA PHE A 529 -14.39 1.38 20.16
C PHE A 529 -14.67 2.88 20.23
N GLU A 530 -13.86 3.66 20.94
CA GLU A 530 -14.11 5.10 21.18
C GLU A 530 -15.47 5.37 21.83
N GLY A 531 -15.98 4.39 22.60
CA GLY A 531 -17.30 4.41 23.21
C GLY A 531 -17.30 4.95 24.65
N ASN A 532 -18.46 5.42 25.11
CA ASN A 532 -18.65 5.90 26.46
C ASN A 532 -19.05 4.74 27.39
N LEU A 533 -18.26 4.48 28.44
CA LEU A 533 -18.51 3.39 29.39
C LEU A 533 -19.90 3.46 30.10
N ARG A 534 -20.42 4.66 30.37
CA ARG A 534 -21.75 4.83 30.97
C ARG A 534 -22.82 4.44 29.97
N GLU A 535 -22.69 4.87 28.73
CA GLU A 535 -23.62 4.55 27.66
C GLU A 535 -23.60 3.06 27.30
N ILE A 536 -22.42 2.44 27.23
CA ILE A 536 -22.28 0.99 27.05
C ILE A 536 -23.06 0.23 28.14
N LYS A 537 -22.93 0.63 29.40
CA LYS A 537 -23.69 0.02 30.52
C LYS A 537 -25.20 0.25 30.37
N ARG A 538 -25.63 1.47 30.00
CA ARG A 538 -27.03 1.80 29.78
C ARG A 538 -27.66 0.95 28.69
N ILE A 539 -27.00 0.88 27.52
CA ILE A 539 -27.49 0.04 26.39
C ILE A 539 -27.61 -1.42 26.83
N LYS A 540 -26.64 -1.94 27.58
CA LYS A 540 -26.70 -3.31 28.10
C LYS A 540 -27.87 -3.55 29.06
N SER A 541 -28.16 -2.62 29.94
CA SER A 541 -29.33 -2.77 30.84
C SER A 541 -30.64 -2.80 30.05
N LEU A 542 -30.78 -1.97 29.01
CA LEU A 542 -31.95 -1.99 28.12
C LEU A 542 -32.17 -3.34 27.42
N ILE A 543 -31.09 -4.09 27.17
CA ILE A 543 -31.16 -5.41 26.51
C ILE A 543 -31.48 -6.53 27.51
N GLN A 544 -31.05 -6.40 28.79
CA GLN A 544 -31.17 -7.43 29.81
C GLN A 544 -32.51 -7.37 30.60
N GLU A 545 -33.06 -6.18 30.81
CA GLU A 545 -34.40 -5.96 31.33
C GLU A 545 -35.50 -6.32 30.31
#